data_46620435eb5a8ddd065b36c681a8e28c
#
_entry.id   46620435eb5a8ddd065b36c681a8e28c
#
_cell.length_a   1.000
_cell.length_b   1.000
_cell.length_c   1.000
_cell.angle_alpha   90.00
_cell.angle_beta   90.00
_cell.angle_gamma   90.00
#
_symmetry.space_group_name_H-M   'P 1'
#
loop_
_entity.id
_entity.type
_entity.pdbx_description
1 polymer ?
#
loop_
_entity_poly.entity_id
_entity_poly.type
_entity_poly.pdbx_seq_one_letter_code
_entity_poly.pdbx_strand_id
1 'polypeptide(L)'
;MNQALQIGPLSLPYSVLLTLVGIALGGFVASRLARASGTEVEPTLTYMLLVGLVAARLAYVLRWHDQYFDLPLSILNIRDGGWEPAAGVVAAMLFGLQRARRQAGLRKPVLAAAFTTGTVLLLGGIATFLVASSATRLPPLTLSSMEGRSVSLADFTGKPTVVNLWATWCPPCRREMPALQRAQAANPDVNFVFVNQGEESQTIATFLDRQGLALRNVLVDPQNSVGAALGHGGLPTTLFFDTNGRLADTRIGELSQATLTQRLARIRATSPPTR
;
A
#
# COMPACT_ATOMS: atom_id res chain seq x y z
N MET A 1 3.60 -13.04 9.19
CA MET A 1 4.35 -12.03 10.00
C MET A 1 3.88 -10.65 9.59
N ASN A 2 3.60 -9.78 10.56
CA ASN A 2 3.05 -8.45 10.30
C ASN A 2 3.99 -7.63 9.42
N GLN A 3 3.56 -7.26 8.21
CA GLN A 3 4.33 -6.36 7.33
C GLN A 3 4.21 -4.88 7.77
N ALA A 4 3.61 -4.63 8.94
CA ALA A 4 3.42 -3.31 9.50
C ALA A 4 3.56 -3.32 11.03
N LEU A 5 4.10 -2.24 11.58
CA LEU A 5 4.10 -1.97 13.00
C LEU A 5 2.74 -1.38 13.38
N GLN A 6 2.05 -2.00 14.33
CA GLN A 6 0.79 -1.47 14.86
C GLN A 6 1.04 -0.69 16.15
N ILE A 7 0.65 0.57 16.16
CA ILE A 7 0.70 1.44 17.36
C ILE A 7 -0.72 1.94 17.59
N GLY A 8 -1.50 1.22 18.40
CA GLY A 8 -2.92 1.49 18.59
C GLY A 8 -3.68 1.39 17.24
N PRO A 9 -4.45 2.43 16.85
CA PRO A 9 -5.19 2.43 15.59
C PRO A 9 -4.31 2.70 14.37
N LEU A 10 -3.03 3.05 14.55
CA LEU A 10 -2.10 3.38 13.47
C LEU A 10 -1.31 2.14 13.07
N SER A 11 -1.37 1.81 11.78
CA SER A 11 -0.62 0.72 11.16
C SER A 11 0.40 1.31 10.18
N LEU A 12 1.70 1.18 10.48
CA LEU A 12 2.80 1.71 9.67
C LEU A 12 3.53 0.56 8.98
N PRO A 13 3.49 0.48 7.63
CA PRO A 13 4.26 -0.51 6.88
C PRO A 13 5.76 -0.40 7.16
N TYR A 14 6.46 -1.53 7.30
CA TYR A 14 7.92 -1.53 7.53
C TYR A 14 8.69 -0.81 6.43
N SER A 15 8.22 -0.85 5.18
CA SER A 15 8.83 -0.09 4.09
C SER A 15 8.82 1.42 4.32
N VAL A 16 7.74 1.95 4.89
CA VAL A 16 7.63 3.38 5.24
C VAL A 16 8.57 3.70 6.40
N LEU A 17 8.60 2.85 7.44
CA LEU A 17 9.52 3.03 8.57
C LEU A 17 10.98 3.01 8.13
N LEU A 18 11.38 2.05 7.31
CA LEU A 18 12.74 1.98 6.74
C LEU A 18 13.09 3.22 5.92
N THR A 19 12.14 3.73 5.14
CA THR A 19 12.34 4.96 4.36
C THR A 19 12.56 6.15 5.28
N LEU A 20 11.72 6.32 6.29
CA LEU A 20 11.84 7.42 7.26
C LEU A 20 13.17 7.35 8.03
N VAL A 21 13.55 6.16 8.51
CA VAL A 21 14.82 5.93 9.20
C VAL A 21 16.00 6.22 8.27
N GLY A 22 15.94 5.76 7.02
CA GLY A 22 16.97 6.01 6.01
C GLY A 22 17.17 7.50 5.74
N ILE A 23 16.06 8.24 5.54
CA ILE A 23 16.10 9.69 5.32
C ILE A 23 16.63 10.42 6.55
N ALA A 24 16.20 10.04 7.76
CA ALA A 24 16.65 10.66 9.00
C ALA A 24 18.16 10.44 9.24
N LEU A 25 18.64 9.22 9.09
CA LEU A 25 20.05 8.89 9.23
C LEU A 25 20.91 9.54 8.14
N GLY A 26 20.46 9.50 6.88
CA GLY A 26 21.15 10.17 5.78
C GLY A 26 21.24 11.68 5.97
N GLY A 27 20.16 12.32 6.41
CA GLY A 27 20.12 13.73 6.77
C GLY A 27 21.05 14.07 7.93
N PHE A 28 21.05 13.24 8.97
CA PHE A 28 21.94 13.43 10.13
C PHE A 28 23.44 13.36 9.73
N VAL A 29 23.84 12.36 8.95
CA VAL A 29 25.20 12.21 8.46
C VAL A 29 25.59 13.40 7.57
N ALA A 30 24.71 13.80 6.65
CA ALA A 30 24.93 14.94 5.78
C ALA A 30 25.12 16.25 6.57
N SER A 31 24.27 16.50 7.56
CA SER A 31 24.36 17.71 8.41
C SER A 31 25.64 17.72 9.24
N ARG A 32 26.10 16.54 9.72
CA ARG A 32 27.40 16.46 10.42
C ARG A 32 28.59 16.81 9.52
N LEU A 33 28.60 16.26 8.29
CA LEU A 33 29.66 16.55 7.31
C LEU A 33 29.61 18.01 6.83
N ALA A 34 28.42 18.56 6.63
CA ALA A 34 28.22 19.94 6.21
C ALA A 34 28.73 20.95 7.25
N ARG A 35 28.45 20.72 8.53
CA ARG A 35 28.94 21.57 9.64
C ARG A 35 30.46 21.58 9.68
N ALA A 36 31.13 20.45 9.44
CA ALA A 36 32.59 20.38 9.40
C ALA A 36 33.19 21.20 8.25
N SER A 37 32.43 21.45 7.18
CA SER A 37 32.87 22.24 6.01
C SER A 37 32.24 23.65 5.97
N GLY A 38 31.51 24.08 7.01
CA GLY A 38 30.85 25.39 7.05
C GLY A 38 29.75 25.56 6.00
N THR A 39 29.15 24.48 5.54
CA THR A 39 28.12 24.47 4.47
C THR A 39 26.76 24.19 5.07
N GLU A 40 25.71 24.90 4.64
CA GLU A 40 24.32 24.60 4.99
C GLU A 40 23.74 23.58 4.01
N VAL A 41 23.41 22.38 4.48
CA VAL A 41 22.86 21.30 3.65
C VAL A 41 21.35 21.13 3.82
N GLU A 42 20.77 21.54 4.95
CA GLU A 42 19.38 21.37 5.30
C GLU A 42 18.40 21.86 4.23
N PRO A 43 18.55 23.08 3.64
CA PRO A 43 17.65 23.53 2.58
C PRO A 43 17.73 22.62 1.34
N THR A 44 18.92 22.14 1.00
CA THR A 44 19.10 21.24 -0.16
C THR A 44 18.40 19.91 0.07
N LEU A 45 18.53 19.28 1.25
CA LEU A 45 17.84 18.03 1.58
C LEU A 45 16.32 18.19 1.58
N THR A 46 15.82 19.31 2.13
CA THR A 46 14.39 19.62 2.12
C THR A 46 13.84 19.74 0.69
N TYR A 47 14.54 20.48 -0.18
CA TYR A 47 14.13 20.59 -1.59
C TYR A 47 14.25 19.25 -2.33
N MET A 48 15.26 18.43 -2.06
CA MET A 48 15.36 17.08 -2.61
C MET A 48 14.15 16.22 -2.25
N LEU A 49 13.71 16.27 -0.98
CA LEU A 49 12.53 15.55 -0.51
C LEU A 49 11.26 16.05 -1.23
N LEU A 50 11.06 17.39 -1.29
CA LEU A 50 9.88 17.97 -1.94
C LEU A 50 9.83 17.65 -3.43
N VAL A 51 10.94 17.82 -4.15
CA VAL A 51 11.05 17.49 -5.58
C VAL A 51 10.78 16.00 -5.80
N GLY A 52 11.34 15.13 -4.95
CA GLY A 52 11.12 13.70 -5.02
C GLY A 52 9.65 13.31 -4.82
N LEU A 53 8.99 13.88 -3.81
CA LEU A 53 7.58 13.63 -3.55
C LEU A 53 6.69 14.10 -4.72
N VAL A 54 6.90 15.33 -5.19
CA VAL A 54 6.13 15.86 -6.33
C VAL A 54 6.33 15.01 -7.58
N ALA A 55 7.58 14.66 -7.89
CA ALA A 55 7.89 13.84 -9.06
C ALA A 55 7.29 12.42 -8.96
N ALA A 56 7.36 11.79 -7.79
CA ALA A 56 6.75 10.47 -7.55
C ALA A 56 5.24 10.50 -7.78
N ARG A 57 4.56 11.55 -7.29
CA ARG A 57 3.11 11.69 -7.48
C ARG A 57 2.76 11.99 -8.93
N LEU A 58 3.43 12.94 -9.57
CA LEU A 58 3.18 13.29 -10.97
C LEU A 58 3.43 12.11 -11.91
N ALA A 59 4.53 11.38 -11.74
CA ALA A 59 4.82 10.19 -12.55
C ALA A 59 3.73 9.13 -12.40
N TYR A 60 3.22 8.91 -11.19
CA TYR A 60 2.12 7.99 -10.96
C TYR A 60 0.83 8.44 -11.65
N VAL A 61 0.43 9.69 -11.47
CA VAL A 61 -0.77 10.27 -12.10
C VAL A 61 -0.67 10.21 -13.63
N LEU A 62 0.48 10.54 -14.20
CA LEU A 62 0.71 10.47 -15.65
C LEU A 62 0.61 9.04 -16.18
N ARG A 63 1.16 8.05 -15.44
CA ARG A 63 1.11 6.65 -15.81
C ARG A 63 -0.30 6.06 -15.80
N TRP A 64 -1.14 6.53 -14.88
CA TRP A 64 -2.50 6.05 -14.64
C TRP A 64 -3.55 7.12 -14.94
N HIS A 65 -3.24 8.04 -15.88
CA HIS A 65 -4.05 9.23 -16.17
C HIS A 65 -5.53 8.90 -16.49
N ASP A 66 -5.81 7.80 -17.19
CA ASP A 66 -7.18 7.39 -17.54
C ASP A 66 -8.07 7.22 -16.28
N GLN A 67 -7.50 6.81 -15.17
CA GLN A 67 -8.22 6.59 -13.90
C GLN A 67 -8.52 7.90 -13.16
N TYR A 68 -7.87 9.00 -13.53
CA TYR A 68 -8.03 10.31 -12.91
C TYR A 68 -8.89 11.28 -13.72
N PHE A 69 -9.19 10.97 -15.00
CA PHE A 69 -10.01 11.85 -15.85
C PHE A 69 -11.44 12.01 -15.32
N ASP A 70 -12.05 10.94 -14.79
CA ASP A 70 -13.42 10.98 -14.28
C ASP A 70 -13.56 11.81 -12.99
N LEU A 71 -12.48 11.91 -12.21
CA LEU A 71 -12.46 12.60 -10.92
C LEU A 71 -11.14 13.36 -10.72
N PRO A 72 -10.94 14.52 -11.40
CA PRO A 72 -9.65 15.22 -11.41
C PRO A 72 -9.17 15.68 -10.02
N LEU A 73 -10.08 15.99 -9.09
CA LEU A 73 -9.72 16.33 -7.72
C LEU A 73 -9.10 15.16 -6.94
N SER A 74 -9.28 13.91 -7.40
CA SER A 74 -8.65 12.74 -6.79
C SER A 74 -7.12 12.72 -6.94
N ILE A 75 -6.55 13.53 -7.85
CA ILE A 75 -5.10 13.75 -7.98
C ILE A 75 -4.51 14.28 -6.67
N LEU A 76 -5.25 15.10 -5.92
CA LEU A 76 -4.82 15.65 -4.64
C LEU A 76 -4.97 14.68 -3.47
N ASN A 77 -5.66 13.55 -3.67
CA ASN A 77 -5.80 12.54 -2.64
C ASN A 77 -4.51 11.73 -2.47
N ILE A 78 -3.62 12.18 -1.60
CA ILE A 78 -2.34 11.50 -1.30
C ILE A 78 -2.50 10.21 -0.48
N ARG A 79 -3.71 9.93 0.03
CA ARG A 79 -4.00 8.78 0.90
C ARG A 79 -4.23 7.48 0.11
N ASP A 80 -4.48 7.58 -1.18
CA ASP A 80 -4.73 6.45 -2.07
C ASP A 80 -3.48 5.54 -2.28
N GLY A 81 -2.29 6.01 -1.84
CA GLY A 81 -1.02 5.29 -1.97
C GLY A 81 -0.47 5.23 -3.39
N GLY A 82 -1.01 6.05 -4.29
CA GLY A 82 -0.55 6.19 -5.67
C GLY A 82 0.73 7.02 -5.76
N TRP A 83 1.89 6.35 -5.68
CA TRP A 83 3.22 6.95 -5.78
C TRP A 83 4.10 6.09 -6.68
N GLU A 84 4.98 6.71 -7.46
CA GLU A 84 6.01 6.03 -8.25
C GLU A 84 7.40 6.33 -7.60
N PRO A 85 7.84 5.50 -6.64
CA PRO A 85 9.04 5.80 -5.85
C PRO A 85 10.30 5.94 -6.69
N ALA A 86 10.42 5.17 -7.78
CA ALA A 86 11.58 5.21 -8.66
C ALA A 86 11.74 6.60 -9.30
N ALA A 87 10.65 7.18 -9.81
CA ALA A 87 10.66 8.53 -10.39
C ALA A 87 11.01 9.59 -9.33
N GLY A 88 10.49 9.44 -8.11
CA GLY A 88 10.81 10.32 -7.01
C GLY A 88 12.29 10.30 -6.62
N VAL A 89 12.87 9.11 -6.49
CA VAL A 89 14.30 8.95 -6.17
C VAL A 89 15.17 9.56 -7.28
N VAL A 90 14.88 9.27 -8.55
CA VAL A 90 15.63 9.82 -9.68
C VAL A 90 15.56 11.35 -9.68
N ALA A 91 14.39 11.94 -9.50
CA ALA A 91 14.24 13.40 -9.49
C ALA A 91 14.98 14.05 -8.30
N ALA A 92 14.87 13.47 -7.10
CA ALA A 92 15.61 13.94 -5.92
C ALA A 92 17.13 13.87 -6.13
N MET A 93 17.62 12.78 -6.70
CA MET A 93 19.06 12.58 -6.99
C MET A 93 19.57 13.58 -8.05
N LEU A 94 18.83 13.78 -9.14
CA LEU A 94 19.17 14.75 -10.18
C LEU A 94 19.23 16.17 -9.61
N PHE A 95 18.26 16.55 -8.78
CA PHE A 95 18.26 17.85 -8.11
C PHE A 95 19.45 17.99 -7.17
N GLY A 96 19.73 17.00 -6.32
CA GLY A 96 20.87 17.00 -5.41
C GLY A 96 22.20 17.09 -6.15
N LEU A 97 22.36 16.33 -7.25
CA LEU A 97 23.55 16.37 -8.10
C LEU A 97 23.75 17.74 -8.77
N GLN A 98 22.64 18.34 -9.27
CA GLN A 98 22.70 19.69 -9.84
C GLN A 98 23.15 20.74 -8.82
N ARG A 99 22.61 20.68 -7.60
CA ARG A 99 23.04 21.56 -6.49
C ARG A 99 24.50 21.32 -6.12
N ALA A 100 24.91 20.07 -5.99
CA ALA A 100 26.31 19.70 -5.68
C ALA A 100 27.31 20.09 -6.79
N ARG A 101 26.88 20.14 -8.06
CA ARG A 101 27.69 20.69 -9.16
C ARG A 101 27.91 22.17 -9.03
N ARG A 102 26.86 22.92 -8.60
CA ARG A 102 26.94 24.39 -8.43
C ARG A 102 27.66 24.82 -7.15
N GLN A 103 27.65 23.98 -6.11
CA GLN A 103 28.24 24.25 -4.81
C GLN A 103 29.11 23.06 -4.37
N ALA A 104 30.43 23.20 -4.51
CA ALA A 104 31.37 22.09 -4.22
C ALA A 104 31.28 21.58 -2.77
N GLY A 105 30.97 22.46 -1.80
CA GLY A 105 30.77 22.09 -0.40
C GLY A 105 29.62 21.10 -0.15
N LEU A 106 28.61 21.04 -1.04
CA LEU A 106 27.48 20.13 -0.93
C LEU A 106 27.76 18.71 -1.45
N ARG A 107 28.85 18.50 -2.20
CA ARG A 107 29.13 17.21 -2.85
C ARG A 107 29.23 16.06 -1.85
N LYS A 108 30.09 16.21 -0.83
CA LYS A 108 30.29 15.18 0.20
C LYS A 108 29.02 14.95 1.04
N PRO A 109 28.35 16.00 1.59
CA PRO A 109 27.12 15.82 2.34
C PRO A 109 25.99 15.13 1.55
N VAL A 110 25.74 15.57 0.31
CA VAL A 110 24.66 14.99 -0.52
C VAL A 110 24.95 13.53 -0.89
N LEU A 111 26.20 13.21 -1.27
CA LEU A 111 26.61 11.82 -1.56
C LEU A 111 26.52 10.94 -0.31
N ALA A 112 26.92 11.45 0.85
CA ALA A 112 26.82 10.71 2.11
C ALA A 112 25.35 10.46 2.50
N ALA A 113 24.47 11.45 2.33
CA ALA A 113 23.02 11.24 2.55
C ALA A 113 22.48 10.14 1.64
N ALA A 114 22.76 10.22 0.34
CA ALA A 114 22.30 9.25 -0.65
C ALA A 114 22.84 7.83 -0.35
N PHE A 115 24.12 7.71 -0.04
CA PHE A 115 24.75 6.42 0.31
C PHE A 115 24.14 5.83 1.60
N THR A 116 24.04 6.62 2.66
CA THR A 116 23.49 6.15 3.94
C THR A 116 22.02 5.71 3.78
N THR A 117 21.18 6.55 3.14
CA THR A 117 19.77 6.20 2.88
C THR A 117 19.68 4.96 2.01
N GLY A 118 20.45 4.87 0.93
CA GLY A 118 20.49 3.70 0.04
C GLY A 118 20.92 2.42 0.76
N THR A 119 21.91 2.48 1.63
CA THR A 119 22.37 1.33 2.44
C THR A 119 21.28 0.86 3.39
N VAL A 120 20.61 1.77 4.10
CA VAL A 120 19.51 1.41 5.01
C VAL A 120 18.36 0.75 4.25
N LEU A 121 17.98 1.29 3.09
CA LEU A 121 16.91 0.72 2.27
C LEU A 121 17.29 -0.64 1.69
N LEU A 122 18.54 -0.82 1.25
CA LEU A 122 19.03 -2.09 0.72
C LEU A 122 19.07 -3.18 1.79
N LEU A 123 19.73 -2.90 2.91
CA LEU A 123 19.85 -3.87 4.01
C LEU A 123 18.49 -4.18 4.65
N GLY A 124 17.64 -3.15 4.86
CA GLY A 124 16.28 -3.33 5.35
C GLY A 124 15.40 -4.10 4.37
N GLY A 125 15.54 -3.83 3.07
CA GLY A 125 14.84 -4.57 2.01
C GLY A 125 15.25 -6.04 1.95
N ILE A 126 16.55 -6.34 2.05
CA ILE A 126 17.06 -7.72 2.12
C ILE A 126 16.54 -8.41 3.38
N ALA A 127 16.60 -7.77 4.55
CA ALA A 127 16.13 -8.34 5.80
C ALA A 127 14.62 -8.64 5.73
N THR A 128 13.80 -7.71 5.22
CA THR A 128 12.36 -7.93 5.04
C THR A 128 12.07 -9.03 4.03
N PHE A 129 12.84 -9.13 2.94
CA PHE A 129 12.71 -10.19 1.95
C PHE A 129 13.02 -11.58 2.54
N LEU A 130 14.12 -11.72 3.28
CA LEU A 130 14.51 -12.98 3.93
C LEU A 130 13.48 -13.42 4.98
N VAL A 131 12.92 -12.47 5.72
CA VAL A 131 11.90 -12.74 6.74
C VAL A 131 10.54 -13.03 6.11
N ALA A 132 10.20 -12.39 4.98
CA ALA A 132 8.94 -12.57 4.26
C ALA A 132 8.84 -13.90 3.50
N SER A 133 9.90 -14.69 3.45
CA SER A 133 9.96 -15.97 2.72
C SER A 133 9.01 -17.06 3.26
N SER A 134 8.33 -16.84 4.38
CA SER A 134 7.17 -17.62 4.81
C SER A 134 5.93 -17.09 4.08
N ALA A 135 5.65 -17.63 2.89
CA ALA A 135 4.52 -17.21 2.08
C ALA A 135 3.21 -17.32 2.87
N THR A 136 2.70 -16.19 3.34
CA THR A 136 1.35 -16.12 3.92
C THR A 136 0.36 -16.61 2.89
N ARG A 137 -0.44 -17.60 3.26
CA ARG A 137 -1.49 -18.14 2.40
C ARG A 137 -2.86 -17.69 2.87
N LEU A 138 -3.82 -17.78 1.96
CA LEU A 138 -5.22 -17.61 2.28
C LEU A 138 -5.58 -18.63 3.38
N PRO A 139 -6.00 -18.16 4.59
CA PRO A 139 -6.21 -19.06 5.72
C PRO A 139 -7.46 -19.92 5.47
N PRO A 140 -7.46 -21.19 5.90
CA PRO A 140 -8.62 -22.07 5.78
C PRO A 140 -9.68 -21.76 6.87
N LEU A 141 -10.01 -20.47 7.00
CA LEU A 141 -11.04 -20.00 7.93
C LEU A 141 -12.41 -20.09 7.28
N THR A 142 -13.37 -20.61 8.02
CA THR A 142 -14.77 -20.69 7.62
C THR A 142 -15.55 -19.53 8.24
N LEU A 143 -16.20 -18.75 7.41
CA LEU A 143 -17.01 -17.59 7.79
C LEU A 143 -18.46 -17.78 7.32
N SER A 144 -19.37 -16.98 7.85
CA SER A 144 -20.75 -16.95 7.38
C SER A 144 -20.92 -15.96 6.22
N SER A 145 -21.62 -16.35 5.17
CA SER A 145 -22.12 -15.41 4.17
C SER A 145 -23.30 -14.59 4.74
N MET A 146 -23.72 -13.56 4.00
CA MET A 146 -24.93 -12.77 4.38
C MET A 146 -26.20 -13.61 4.45
N GLU A 147 -26.26 -14.73 3.73
CA GLU A 147 -27.38 -15.69 3.73
C GLU A 147 -27.20 -16.80 4.79
N GLY A 148 -26.21 -16.69 5.70
CA GLY A 148 -25.93 -17.66 6.75
C GLY A 148 -25.25 -18.95 6.30
N ARG A 149 -24.77 -19.03 5.05
CA ARG A 149 -24.03 -20.20 4.54
C ARG A 149 -22.58 -20.18 5.02
N SER A 150 -22.04 -21.34 5.39
CA SER A 150 -20.62 -21.49 5.69
C SER A 150 -19.77 -21.42 4.42
N VAL A 151 -18.80 -20.53 4.38
CA VAL A 151 -17.89 -20.32 3.25
C VAL A 151 -16.44 -20.36 3.76
N SER A 152 -15.62 -21.22 3.20
CA SER A 152 -14.19 -21.26 3.48
C SER A 152 -13.45 -20.24 2.61
N LEU A 153 -12.53 -19.45 3.21
CA LEU A 153 -11.66 -18.59 2.41
C LEU A 153 -10.78 -19.40 1.46
N ALA A 154 -10.44 -20.64 1.80
CA ALA A 154 -9.68 -21.53 0.91
C ALA A 154 -10.41 -21.86 -0.39
N ASP A 155 -11.74 -21.77 -0.42
CA ASP A 155 -12.54 -22.06 -1.62
C ASP A 155 -12.33 -21.02 -2.75
N PHE A 156 -11.74 -19.87 -2.42
CA PHE A 156 -11.39 -18.84 -3.38
C PHE A 156 -10.03 -19.05 -4.06
N THR A 157 -9.31 -20.14 -3.77
CA THR A 157 -8.09 -20.52 -4.50
C THR A 157 -8.41 -20.94 -5.94
N GLY A 158 -7.41 -20.94 -6.82
CA GLY A 158 -7.56 -21.24 -8.25
C GLY A 158 -7.78 -20.00 -9.14
N LYS A 159 -8.19 -18.89 -8.56
CA LYS A 159 -8.24 -17.56 -9.20
C LYS A 159 -7.50 -16.53 -8.35
N PRO A 160 -6.96 -15.46 -8.97
CA PRO A 160 -6.48 -14.33 -8.19
C PRO A 160 -7.59 -13.84 -7.26
N THR A 161 -7.26 -13.58 -5.99
CA THR A 161 -8.27 -13.25 -4.98
C THR A 161 -7.90 -11.97 -4.24
N VAL A 162 -8.86 -11.06 -4.14
CA VAL A 162 -8.77 -9.82 -3.38
C VAL A 162 -9.65 -9.97 -2.14
N VAL A 163 -9.04 -9.92 -0.96
CA VAL A 163 -9.75 -9.95 0.33
C VAL A 163 -9.68 -8.55 0.92
N ASN A 164 -10.84 -7.90 1.08
CA ASN A 164 -10.95 -6.58 1.69
C ASN A 164 -11.53 -6.71 3.10
N LEU A 165 -10.74 -6.33 4.10
CA LEU A 165 -11.16 -6.24 5.50
C LEU A 165 -11.73 -4.84 5.74
N TRP A 166 -13.00 -4.76 6.17
CA TRP A 166 -13.73 -3.52 6.28
C TRP A 166 -14.76 -3.51 7.41
N ALA A 167 -15.31 -2.34 7.73
CA ALA A 167 -16.44 -2.18 8.64
C ALA A 167 -17.33 -1.00 8.23
N THR A 168 -18.58 -1.02 8.62
CA THR A 168 -19.55 0.03 8.28
C THR A 168 -19.25 1.36 8.99
N TRP A 169 -18.67 1.32 10.18
CA TRP A 169 -18.25 2.48 10.96
C TRP A 169 -16.92 3.11 10.52
N CYS A 170 -16.17 2.46 9.60
CA CYS A 170 -14.87 2.90 9.13
C CYS A 170 -15.00 3.89 7.97
N PRO A 171 -14.75 5.21 8.13
CA PRO A 171 -14.98 6.19 7.07
C PRO A 171 -14.16 5.94 5.79
N PRO A 172 -12.84 5.60 5.82
CA PRO A 172 -12.11 5.29 4.61
C PRO A 172 -12.61 4.01 3.91
N CYS A 173 -13.08 2.99 4.67
CA CYS A 173 -13.69 1.79 4.09
C CYS A 173 -14.90 2.15 3.24
N ARG A 174 -15.78 3.00 3.78
CA ARG A 174 -17.00 3.45 3.08
C ARG A 174 -16.70 4.15 1.77
N ARG A 175 -15.63 4.96 1.71
CA ARG A 175 -15.25 5.70 0.50
C ARG A 175 -14.73 4.81 -0.61
N GLU A 176 -14.04 3.71 -0.29
CA GLU A 176 -13.47 2.81 -1.30
C GLU A 176 -14.49 1.79 -1.86
N MET A 177 -15.58 1.49 -1.14
CA MET A 177 -16.56 0.47 -1.55
C MET A 177 -17.12 0.66 -2.95
N PRO A 178 -17.49 1.86 -3.43
CA PRO A 178 -17.96 2.04 -4.81
C PRO A 178 -16.90 1.70 -5.87
N ALA A 179 -15.61 1.95 -5.58
CA ALA A 179 -14.52 1.59 -6.47
C ALA A 179 -14.32 0.07 -6.50
N LEU A 180 -14.39 -0.58 -5.35
CA LEU A 180 -14.30 -2.04 -5.22
C LEU A 180 -15.48 -2.76 -5.90
N GLN A 181 -16.70 -2.22 -5.79
CA GLN A 181 -17.87 -2.74 -6.50
C GLN A 181 -17.68 -2.68 -8.02
N ARG A 182 -17.25 -1.54 -8.56
CA ARG A 182 -16.96 -1.41 -10.00
C ARG A 182 -15.86 -2.37 -10.44
N ALA A 183 -14.82 -2.52 -9.63
CA ALA A 183 -13.73 -3.44 -9.93
C ALA A 183 -14.22 -4.90 -9.92
N GLN A 184 -15.05 -5.30 -8.97
CA GLN A 184 -15.65 -6.64 -8.94
C GLN A 184 -16.47 -6.91 -10.21
N ALA A 185 -17.25 -5.94 -10.67
CA ALA A 185 -18.05 -6.08 -11.88
C ALA A 185 -17.19 -6.17 -13.15
N ALA A 186 -16.11 -5.38 -13.22
CA ALA A 186 -15.23 -5.31 -14.38
C ALA A 186 -14.21 -6.46 -14.47
N ASN A 187 -14.01 -7.24 -13.41
CA ASN A 187 -12.98 -8.30 -13.35
C ASN A 187 -13.56 -9.64 -12.91
N PRO A 188 -14.32 -10.35 -13.76
CA PRO A 188 -14.94 -11.65 -13.42
C PRO A 188 -13.92 -12.79 -13.25
N ASP A 189 -12.70 -12.58 -13.73
CA ASP A 189 -11.55 -13.48 -13.58
C ASP A 189 -10.89 -13.40 -12.19
N VAL A 190 -11.28 -12.43 -11.36
CA VAL A 190 -10.76 -12.20 -10.00
C VAL A 190 -11.87 -12.41 -8.97
N ASN A 191 -11.57 -13.15 -7.91
CA ASN A 191 -12.45 -13.21 -6.76
C ASN A 191 -12.28 -11.95 -5.89
N PHE A 192 -13.38 -11.25 -5.63
CA PHE A 192 -13.44 -10.20 -4.61
C PHE A 192 -14.24 -10.71 -3.43
N VAL A 193 -13.64 -10.72 -2.25
CA VAL A 193 -14.22 -11.19 -0.99
C VAL A 193 -14.18 -10.04 0.00
N PHE A 194 -15.34 -9.64 0.49
CA PHE A 194 -15.50 -8.54 1.44
C PHE A 194 -15.74 -9.10 2.83
N VAL A 195 -14.73 -9.08 3.69
CA VAL A 195 -14.83 -9.62 5.05
C VAL A 195 -15.10 -8.47 6.02
N ASN A 196 -16.32 -8.40 6.50
CA ASN A 196 -16.69 -7.40 7.50
C ASN A 196 -16.20 -7.83 8.88
N GLN A 197 -15.54 -6.90 9.56
CA GLN A 197 -14.86 -7.13 10.82
C GLN A 197 -15.68 -6.59 12.00
N GLY A 198 -16.11 -7.50 12.90
CA GLY A 198 -16.67 -7.16 14.20
C GLY A 198 -18.15 -6.74 14.19
N GLU A 199 -18.89 -6.96 13.10
CA GLU A 199 -20.28 -6.57 12.98
C GLU A 199 -21.18 -7.75 12.59
N GLU A 200 -22.46 -7.66 12.96
CA GLU A 200 -23.49 -8.64 12.63
C GLU A 200 -24.08 -8.42 11.22
N SER A 201 -24.59 -9.47 10.60
CA SER A 201 -25.14 -9.46 9.24
C SER A 201 -26.22 -8.39 9.03
N GLN A 202 -27.09 -8.13 10.03
CA GLN A 202 -28.16 -7.12 9.93
C GLN A 202 -27.60 -5.70 9.79
N THR A 203 -26.53 -5.37 10.51
CA THR A 203 -25.84 -4.07 10.42
C THR A 203 -25.24 -3.88 9.03
N ILE A 204 -24.59 -4.92 8.53
CA ILE A 204 -23.96 -4.94 7.21
C ILE A 204 -25.02 -4.76 6.11
N ALA A 205 -26.10 -5.53 6.16
CA ALA A 205 -27.20 -5.46 5.19
C ALA A 205 -27.79 -4.04 5.13
N THR A 206 -28.14 -3.49 6.28
CA THR A 206 -28.68 -2.13 6.39
C THR A 206 -27.75 -1.07 5.80
N PHE A 207 -26.45 -1.23 5.99
CA PHE A 207 -25.45 -0.33 5.41
C PHE A 207 -25.37 -0.46 3.89
N LEU A 208 -25.28 -1.69 3.36
CA LEU A 208 -25.19 -1.94 1.92
C LEU A 208 -26.41 -1.41 1.18
N ASP A 209 -27.61 -1.64 1.71
CA ASP A 209 -28.87 -1.15 1.16
C ASP A 209 -28.91 0.39 1.13
N ARG A 210 -28.57 1.05 2.24
CA ARG A 210 -28.53 2.52 2.31
C ARG A 210 -27.54 3.17 1.37
N GLN A 211 -26.43 2.47 1.07
CA GLN A 211 -25.38 2.96 0.16
C GLN A 211 -25.63 2.52 -1.29
N GLY A 212 -26.65 1.71 -1.58
CA GLY A 212 -26.91 1.17 -2.91
C GLY A 212 -25.78 0.27 -3.41
N LEU A 213 -25.13 -0.48 -2.50
CA LEU A 213 -23.99 -1.34 -2.80
C LEU A 213 -24.46 -2.79 -3.02
N ALA A 214 -24.25 -3.30 -4.23
CA ALA A 214 -24.55 -4.69 -4.62
C ALA A 214 -23.23 -5.49 -4.73
N LEU A 215 -22.66 -5.88 -3.59
CA LEU A 215 -21.42 -6.64 -3.51
C LEU A 215 -21.70 -8.14 -3.46
N ARG A 216 -20.88 -8.94 -4.15
CA ARG A 216 -20.87 -10.40 -4.03
C ARG A 216 -19.78 -10.83 -3.05
N ASN A 217 -19.95 -12.03 -2.45
CA ASN A 217 -19.01 -12.62 -1.50
C ASN A 217 -18.75 -11.72 -0.27
N VAL A 218 -19.81 -11.18 0.31
CA VAL A 218 -19.73 -10.49 1.59
C VAL A 218 -19.80 -11.54 2.70
N LEU A 219 -18.75 -11.59 3.53
CA LEU A 219 -18.60 -12.52 4.64
C LEU A 219 -18.58 -11.76 5.96
N VAL A 220 -19.13 -12.40 6.98
CA VAL A 220 -19.31 -11.86 8.33
C VAL A 220 -18.26 -12.49 9.25
N ASP A 221 -17.43 -11.66 9.88
CA ASP A 221 -16.35 -12.06 10.81
C ASP A 221 -16.45 -11.27 12.13
N PRO A 222 -17.42 -11.60 12.99
CA PRO A 222 -17.67 -10.84 14.21
C PRO A 222 -16.52 -10.92 15.22
N GLN A 223 -15.65 -11.93 15.13
CA GLN A 223 -14.50 -12.11 15.99
C GLN A 223 -13.20 -11.52 15.45
N ASN A 224 -13.20 -10.89 14.27
CA ASN A 224 -12.01 -10.37 13.58
C ASN A 224 -10.93 -11.46 13.33
N SER A 225 -11.37 -12.69 13.11
CA SER A 225 -10.53 -13.86 13.00
C SER A 225 -9.60 -13.83 11.79
N VAL A 226 -10.07 -13.27 10.67
CA VAL A 226 -9.28 -13.13 9.43
C VAL A 226 -8.17 -12.10 9.61
N GLY A 227 -8.50 -10.93 10.18
CA GLY A 227 -7.52 -9.91 10.51
C GLY A 227 -6.42 -10.45 11.43
N ALA A 228 -6.81 -11.17 12.48
CA ALA A 228 -5.88 -11.78 13.44
C ALA A 228 -4.99 -12.85 12.76
N ALA A 229 -5.57 -13.76 11.98
CA ALA A 229 -4.83 -14.84 11.30
C ALA A 229 -3.83 -14.32 10.27
N LEU A 230 -4.16 -13.22 9.58
CA LEU A 230 -3.30 -12.58 8.59
C LEU A 230 -2.36 -11.51 9.19
N GLY A 231 -2.49 -11.24 10.50
CA GLY A 231 -1.67 -10.26 11.21
C GLY A 231 -1.98 -8.81 10.87
N HIS A 232 -3.22 -8.51 10.51
CA HIS A 232 -3.67 -7.18 10.11
C HIS A 232 -4.88 -6.75 10.96
N GLY A 233 -4.69 -5.74 11.83
CA GLY A 233 -5.75 -5.20 12.70
C GLY A 233 -6.29 -3.83 12.26
N GLY A 234 -5.67 -3.19 11.27
CA GLY A 234 -6.10 -1.87 10.77
C GLY A 234 -7.11 -1.95 9.64
N LEU A 235 -8.09 -1.04 9.59
CA LEU A 235 -9.10 -0.95 8.53
C LEU A 235 -9.00 0.37 7.75
N PRO A 236 -9.26 0.34 6.43
CA PRO A 236 -9.37 -0.87 5.62
C PRO A 236 -8.02 -1.54 5.39
N THR A 237 -8.03 -2.86 5.21
CA THR A 237 -6.87 -3.59 4.71
C THR A 237 -7.30 -4.46 3.53
N THR A 238 -6.62 -4.33 2.41
CA THR A 238 -6.87 -5.15 1.24
C THR A 238 -5.66 -6.04 0.94
N LEU A 239 -5.91 -7.34 0.88
CA LEU A 239 -4.91 -8.37 0.64
C LEU A 239 -5.14 -8.96 -0.75
N PHE A 240 -4.05 -9.14 -1.48
CA PHE A 240 -4.05 -9.61 -2.86
C PHE A 240 -3.34 -10.96 -2.91
N PHE A 241 -4.07 -11.99 -3.29
CA PHE A 241 -3.55 -13.36 -3.37
C PHE A 241 -3.45 -13.81 -4.83
N ASP A 242 -2.40 -14.58 -5.15
CA ASP A 242 -2.25 -15.23 -6.44
C ASP A 242 -3.22 -16.43 -6.59
N THR A 243 -3.20 -17.08 -7.75
CA THR A 243 -4.03 -18.26 -8.04
C THR A 243 -3.75 -19.46 -7.11
N ASN A 244 -2.57 -19.51 -6.48
CA ASN A 244 -2.19 -20.56 -5.52
C ASN A 244 -2.57 -20.19 -4.08
N GLY A 245 -3.30 -19.09 -3.88
CA GLY A 245 -3.65 -18.56 -2.57
C GLY A 245 -2.45 -18.01 -1.78
N ARG A 246 -1.33 -17.66 -2.43
CA ARG A 246 -0.18 -17.01 -1.78
C ARG A 246 -0.38 -15.50 -1.77
N LEU A 247 -0.11 -14.86 -0.66
CA LEU A 247 -0.18 -13.41 -0.53
C LEU A 247 0.90 -12.75 -1.41
N ALA A 248 0.46 -12.02 -2.43
CA ALA A 248 1.33 -11.32 -3.37
C ALA A 248 1.51 -9.84 -3.00
N ASP A 249 0.48 -9.20 -2.42
CA ASP A 249 0.53 -7.79 -2.04
C ASP A 249 -0.46 -7.48 -0.91
N THR A 250 -0.20 -6.42 -0.16
CA THR A 250 -1.07 -5.91 0.91
C THR A 250 -1.16 -4.41 0.83
N ARG A 251 -2.38 -3.90 0.93
CA ARG A 251 -2.63 -2.47 1.08
C ARG A 251 -3.33 -2.20 2.41
N ILE A 252 -2.71 -1.39 3.24
CA ILE A 252 -3.30 -0.85 4.46
C ILE A 252 -3.73 0.58 4.15
N GLY A 253 -4.99 0.90 4.45
CA GLY A 253 -5.62 2.18 4.13
C GLY A 253 -6.36 2.16 2.80
N GLU A 254 -7.03 3.28 2.53
CA GLU A 254 -7.94 3.46 1.39
C GLU A 254 -7.29 3.16 0.04
N LEU A 255 -8.06 2.52 -0.85
CA LEU A 255 -7.71 2.24 -2.25
C LEU A 255 -8.45 3.19 -3.18
N SER A 256 -7.73 3.79 -4.12
CA SER A 256 -8.32 4.43 -5.31
C SER A 256 -8.49 3.43 -6.44
N GLN A 257 -9.28 3.79 -7.44
CA GLN A 257 -9.43 3.00 -8.67
C GLN A 257 -8.06 2.71 -9.32
N ALA A 258 -7.19 3.73 -9.38
CA ALA A 258 -5.86 3.61 -9.99
C ALA A 258 -4.98 2.60 -9.22
N THR A 259 -4.91 2.72 -7.88
CA THR A 259 -4.11 1.79 -7.07
C THR A 259 -4.66 0.37 -7.10
N LEU A 260 -5.97 0.21 -7.16
CA LEU A 260 -6.60 -1.10 -7.31
C LEU A 260 -6.25 -1.73 -8.67
N THR A 261 -6.39 -0.99 -9.77
CA THR A 261 -6.04 -1.45 -11.13
C THR A 261 -4.57 -1.87 -11.22
N GLN A 262 -3.66 -1.07 -10.65
CA GLN A 262 -2.23 -1.39 -10.60
C GLN A 262 -1.97 -2.72 -9.87
N ARG A 263 -2.63 -2.95 -8.72
CA ARG A 263 -2.41 -4.15 -7.92
C ARG A 263 -3.03 -5.39 -8.56
N LEU A 264 -4.19 -5.25 -9.21
CA LEU A 264 -4.80 -6.32 -9.99
C LEU A 264 -3.89 -6.76 -11.16
N ALA A 265 -3.28 -5.81 -11.87
CA ALA A 265 -2.31 -6.12 -12.91
C ALA A 265 -1.10 -6.90 -12.35
N ARG A 266 -0.62 -6.55 -11.15
CA ARG A 266 0.49 -7.24 -10.49
C ARG A 266 0.17 -8.68 -10.12
N ILE A 267 -0.99 -8.96 -9.49
CA ILE A 267 -1.35 -10.34 -9.11
C ILE A 267 -1.62 -11.22 -10.33
N ARG A 268 -2.12 -10.67 -11.44
CA ARG A 268 -2.25 -11.39 -12.71
C ARG A 268 -0.89 -11.78 -13.29
N ALA A 269 0.10 -10.88 -13.23
CA ALA A 269 1.44 -11.14 -13.73
C ALA A 269 2.19 -12.20 -12.90
N THR A 270 1.88 -12.35 -11.62
CA THR A 270 2.47 -13.36 -10.73
C THR A 270 1.73 -14.69 -10.75
N SER A 271 0.54 -14.74 -11.35
CA SER A 271 -0.25 -15.97 -11.51
C SER A 271 0.25 -16.75 -12.75
N PRO A 272 0.57 -18.05 -12.62
CA PRO A 272 0.90 -18.85 -13.79
C PRO A 272 -0.28 -18.87 -14.77
N PRO A 273 -0.03 -18.96 -16.10
CA PRO A 273 -1.11 -19.02 -17.08
C PRO A 273 -2.01 -20.22 -16.76
N THR A 274 -3.30 -19.99 -16.63
CA THR A 274 -4.32 -21.05 -16.54
C THR A 274 -4.24 -21.89 -17.80
N ARG A 275 -3.89 -23.17 -17.65
CA ARG A 275 -3.95 -24.16 -18.74
C ARG A 275 -5.38 -24.48 -19.10
#